data_1ac63292a01bfae6709dd346f0976ce7
#
_entry.id   1ac63292a01bfae6709dd346f0976ce7
#
_cell.length_a   1.000
_cell.length_b   1.000
_cell.length_c   1.000
_cell.angle_alpha   90.00
_cell.angle_beta   90.00
_cell.angle_gamma   90.00
#
_symmetry.space_group_name_H-M   'P 1'
#
loop_
_entity.id
_entity.type
_entity.pdbx_description
1 polymer ?
#
loop_
_entity_poly.entity_id
_entity_poly.type
_entity_poly.pdbx_seq_one_letter_code
_entity_poly.pdbx_strand_id
1 'polypeptide(L)'
;WVNGELRQDAMAGSDMIYSPVQALQALSRFQRLDPGDLLLTGTPKGTALSAPPKPVELIAALLPTAVKWRIFFERQAKNPRYLKPGDVVEVAIGTDDGALDLGRQRTVVRSA
;
A
#
# COMPACT_ATOMS: atom_id res chain seq x y z
N TRP A 1 -2.17 2.64 -11.37
CA TRP A 1 -1.46 3.53 -12.28
C TRP A 1 -1.45 4.94 -11.71
N VAL A 2 -0.38 5.67 -12.01
CA VAL A 2 -0.29 7.12 -11.74
C VAL A 2 0.10 7.80 -13.05
N ASN A 3 -0.72 8.72 -13.52
CA ASN A 3 -0.54 9.42 -14.80
C ASN A 3 -0.34 8.46 -15.99
N GLY A 4 -1.04 7.31 -15.98
CA GLY A 4 -0.94 6.26 -16.98
C GLY A 4 0.24 5.31 -16.83
N GLU A 5 1.17 5.55 -15.90
CA GLU A 5 2.30 4.66 -15.59
C GLU A 5 1.87 3.62 -14.54
N LEU A 6 2.13 2.34 -14.81
CA LEU A 6 1.90 1.27 -13.84
C LEU A 6 2.87 1.41 -12.65
N ARG A 7 2.33 1.65 -11.46
CA ARG A 7 3.11 1.90 -10.24
C ARG A 7 3.06 0.75 -9.26
N GLN A 8 1.95 0.03 -9.24
CA GLN A 8 1.75 -1.12 -8.37
C GLN A 8 0.97 -2.19 -9.12
N ASP A 9 1.49 -3.41 -9.09
CA ASP A 9 0.83 -4.61 -9.59
C ASP A 9 1.14 -5.74 -8.61
N ALA A 10 0.12 -6.30 -7.99
CA ALA A 10 0.29 -7.30 -6.94
C ALA A 10 -0.93 -8.22 -6.84
N MET A 11 -0.65 -9.48 -6.58
CA MET A 11 -1.65 -10.49 -6.23
C MET A 11 -2.00 -10.36 -4.75
N ALA A 12 -3.13 -9.70 -4.45
CA ALA A 12 -3.53 -9.43 -3.06
C ALA A 12 -3.67 -10.72 -2.24
N GLY A 13 -4.23 -11.79 -2.82
CA GLY A 13 -4.48 -13.05 -2.12
C GLY A 13 -3.23 -13.79 -1.67
N SER A 14 -2.14 -13.76 -2.44
CA SER A 14 -0.89 -14.46 -2.12
C SER A 14 -0.04 -13.75 -1.08
N ASP A 15 -0.19 -12.43 -0.97
CA ASP A 15 0.63 -11.61 -0.06
C ASP A 15 -0.03 -11.41 1.32
N MET A 16 -1.25 -11.92 1.53
CA MET A 16 -1.95 -11.82 2.81
C MET A 16 -1.45 -12.84 3.82
N ILE A 17 -1.11 -12.39 5.04
CA ILE A 17 -0.77 -13.28 6.17
C ILE A 17 -2.00 -14.02 6.66
N TYR A 18 -3.15 -13.35 6.72
CA TYR A 18 -4.45 -13.93 7.06
C TYR A 18 -5.40 -13.77 5.89
N SER A 19 -6.12 -14.83 5.56
CA SER A 19 -7.18 -14.75 4.54
C SER A 19 -8.31 -13.82 4.99
N PRO A 20 -9.11 -13.26 4.06
CA PRO A 20 -10.27 -12.44 4.40
C PRO A 20 -11.23 -13.15 5.35
N VAL A 21 -11.44 -14.45 5.17
CA VAL A 21 -12.30 -15.27 6.04
C VAL A 21 -11.74 -15.33 7.46
N GLN A 22 -10.43 -15.57 7.62
CA GLN A 22 -9.81 -15.61 8.94
C GLN A 22 -9.90 -14.24 9.65
N ALA A 23 -9.71 -13.15 8.92
CA ALA A 23 -9.82 -11.79 9.46
C ALA A 23 -11.26 -11.50 9.93
N LEU A 24 -12.27 -11.85 9.14
CA LEU A 24 -13.67 -11.70 9.50
C LEU A 24 -14.05 -12.57 10.70
N GLN A 25 -13.61 -13.82 10.73
CA GLN A 25 -13.83 -14.72 11.87
C GLN A 25 -13.20 -14.20 13.16
N ALA A 26 -12.00 -13.61 13.09
CA ALA A 26 -11.35 -13.03 14.25
C ALA A 26 -12.12 -11.80 14.77
N LEU A 27 -12.52 -10.89 13.87
CA LEU A 27 -13.27 -9.68 14.23
C LEU A 27 -14.65 -9.98 14.79
N SER A 28 -15.39 -10.92 14.22
CA SER A 28 -16.75 -11.27 14.64
C SER A 28 -16.85 -11.82 16.07
N ARG A 29 -15.72 -12.21 16.67
CA ARG A 29 -15.68 -12.68 18.07
C ARG A 29 -15.86 -11.56 19.11
N PHE A 30 -15.57 -10.33 18.74
CA PHE A 30 -15.62 -9.18 19.65
C PHE A 30 -16.29 -7.94 19.07
N GLN A 31 -16.63 -7.96 17.79
CA GLN A 31 -17.32 -6.88 17.13
C GLN A 31 -18.42 -7.44 16.22
N ARG A 32 -19.60 -6.81 16.27
CA ARG A 32 -20.64 -7.05 15.28
C ARG A 32 -20.24 -6.37 13.97
N LEU A 33 -20.42 -7.07 12.86
CA LEU A 33 -20.25 -6.56 11.53
C LEU A 33 -21.62 -6.43 10.87
N ASP A 34 -21.93 -5.26 10.33
CA ASP A 34 -23.18 -4.96 9.66
C ASP A 34 -22.97 -4.80 8.13
N PRO A 35 -24.00 -4.97 7.31
CA PRO A 35 -23.90 -4.71 5.88
C PRO A 35 -23.44 -3.27 5.60
N GLY A 36 -22.38 -3.12 4.82
CA GLY A 36 -21.74 -1.83 4.54
C GLY A 36 -20.46 -1.55 5.32
N ASP A 37 -20.12 -2.37 6.31
CA ASP A 37 -18.82 -2.29 6.98
C ASP A 37 -17.67 -2.60 6.02
N LEU A 38 -16.61 -1.82 6.13
CA LEU A 38 -15.40 -1.99 5.32
C LEU A 38 -14.23 -2.43 6.19
N LEU A 39 -13.66 -3.60 5.87
CA LEU A 39 -12.46 -4.10 6.50
C LEU A 39 -11.23 -3.82 5.64
N LEU A 40 -10.34 -2.96 6.11
CA LEU A 40 -9.07 -2.67 5.46
C LEU A 40 -7.98 -3.61 6.00
N THR A 41 -7.44 -4.48 5.14
CA THR A 41 -6.50 -5.53 5.53
C THR A 41 -5.03 -5.15 5.32
N GLY A 42 -4.77 -3.96 4.83
CA GLY A 42 -3.44 -3.45 4.54
C GLY A 42 -3.17 -3.27 3.05
N THR A 43 -1.95 -2.91 2.72
CA THR A 43 -1.54 -2.57 1.36
C THR A 43 -0.60 -3.65 0.80
N PRO A 44 -0.84 -4.15 -0.42
CA PRO A 44 0.08 -5.06 -1.10
C PRO A 44 1.45 -4.41 -1.33
N LYS A 45 2.46 -5.22 -1.64
CA LYS A 45 3.80 -4.74 -2.02
C LYS A 45 3.77 -3.81 -3.25
N GLY A 46 4.83 -3.02 -3.44
CA GLY A 46 4.98 -2.15 -4.62
C GLY A 46 4.58 -0.71 -4.40
N THR A 47 4.33 -0.29 -3.16
CA THR A 47 4.09 1.13 -2.81
C THR A 47 5.31 2.02 -3.06
N ALA A 48 5.14 3.34 -2.97
CA ALA A 48 6.25 4.29 -3.05
C ALA A 48 7.27 4.12 -1.91
N LEU A 49 6.78 3.69 -0.74
CA LEU A 49 7.62 3.39 0.41
C LEU A 49 8.30 2.03 0.21
N SER A 50 9.63 2.01 0.21
CA SER A 50 10.42 0.79 0.11
C SER A 50 11.44 0.72 1.23
N ALA A 51 11.68 -0.49 1.72
CA ALA A 51 12.76 -0.73 2.68
C ALA A 51 14.13 -0.46 2.02
N PRO A 52 15.11 0.06 2.77
CA PRO A 52 16.45 0.23 2.24
C PRO A 52 17.08 -1.13 1.89
N PRO A 53 17.97 -1.20 0.90
CA PRO A 53 18.72 -2.42 0.60
C PRO A 53 19.51 -2.92 1.82
N LYS A 54 19.63 -4.24 1.98
CA LYS A 54 20.33 -4.87 3.12
C LYS A 54 21.70 -4.26 3.49
N PRO A 55 22.62 -3.92 2.55
CA PRO A 55 23.89 -3.32 2.91
C PRO A 55 23.74 -1.93 3.54
N VAL A 56 22.74 -1.15 3.11
CA VAL A 56 22.43 0.16 3.71
C VAL A 56 21.86 -0.01 5.11
N GLU A 57 21.04 -1.02 5.34
CA GLU A 57 20.48 -1.36 6.63
C GLU A 57 21.58 -1.74 7.64
N LEU A 58 22.58 -2.52 7.21
CA LEU A 58 23.71 -2.92 8.04
C LEU A 58 24.56 -1.71 8.47
N ILE A 59 24.86 -0.80 7.55
CA ILE A 59 25.60 0.44 7.87
C ILE A 59 24.74 1.35 8.76
N ALA A 60 23.46 1.47 8.48
CA ALA A 60 22.54 2.24 9.29
C ALA A 60 22.41 1.67 10.72
N ALA A 61 22.64 0.37 10.94
CA ALA A 61 22.60 -0.23 12.26
C ALA A 61 23.57 0.43 13.26
N LEU A 62 24.68 0.97 12.76
CA LEU A 62 25.69 1.64 13.56
C LEU A 62 25.34 3.10 13.93
N LEU A 63 24.30 3.67 13.33
CA LEU A 63 23.92 5.05 13.55
C LEU A 63 22.92 5.20 14.71
N PRO A 64 22.95 6.32 15.47
CA PRO A 64 21.90 6.64 16.43
C PRO A 64 20.51 6.69 15.79
N THR A 65 19.50 6.25 16.52
CA THR A 65 18.12 6.15 16.01
C THR A 65 17.59 7.46 15.44
N ALA A 66 17.86 8.59 16.08
CA ALA A 66 17.43 9.91 15.60
C ALA A 66 18.04 10.27 14.23
N VAL A 67 19.31 9.90 14.01
CA VAL A 67 20.00 10.13 12.72
C VAL A 67 19.40 9.25 11.62
N LYS A 68 19.10 7.99 11.93
CA LYS A 68 18.42 7.07 10.99
C LYS A 68 17.10 7.63 10.51
N TRP A 69 16.25 8.07 11.42
CA TRP A 69 14.94 8.63 11.10
C TRP A 69 15.05 9.92 10.28
N ARG A 70 15.98 10.81 10.64
CA ARG A 70 16.22 12.03 9.85
C ARG A 70 16.59 11.71 8.40
N ILE A 71 17.60 10.84 8.20
CA ILE A 71 18.03 10.43 6.85
C ILE A 71 16.89 9.75 6.09
N PHE A 72 16.12 8.90 6.77
CA PHE A 72 14.98 8.23 6.18
C PHE A 72 13.94 9.25 5.68
N PHE A 73 13.50 10.18 6.50
CA PHE A 73 12.50 11.18 6.11
C PHE A 73 13.02 12.14 5.04
N GLU A 74 14.28 12.57 5.09
CA GLU A 74 14.87 13.39 4.04
C GLU A 74 14.91 12.69 2.68
N ARG A 75 15.20 11.39 2.67
CA ARG A 75 15.14 10.57 1.44
C ARG A 75 13.72 10.40 0.95
N GLN A 76 12.78 10.10 1.85
CA GLN A 76 11.39 9.93 1.47
C GLN A 76 10.80 11.23 0.91
N ALA A 77 11.08 12.38 1.50
CA ALA A 77 10.61 13.67 1.00
C ALA A 77 11.05 13.98 -0.45
N LYS A 78 12.18 13.40 -0.89
CA LYS A 78 12.71 13.54 -2.26
C LYS A 78 12.28 12.42 -3.21
N ASN A 79 11.52 11.43 -2.73
CA ASN A 79 11.13 10.29 -3.55
C ASN A 79 10.10 10.72 -4.61
N PRO A 80 10.43 10.62 -5.92
CA PRO A 80 9.55 11.07 -7.00
C PRO A 80 8.30 10.20 -7.16
N ARG A 81 8.24 9.04 -6.51
CA ARG A 81 7.08 8.13 -6.54
C ARG A 81 5.93 8.58 -5.66
N TYR A 82 6.14 9.52 -4.73
CA TYR A 82 5.02 10.06 -3.96
C TYR A 82 4.11 10.91 -4.83
N LEU A 83 2.83 10.79 -4.55
CA LEU A 83 1.78 11.53 -5.25
C LEU A 83 1.90 13.03 -5.01
N LYS A 84 1.60 13.80 -6.05
CA LYS A 84 1.59 15.26 -6.02
C LYS A 84 0.21 15.78 -6.42
N PRO A 85 -0.17 16.97 -6.00
CA PRO A 85 -1.38 17.62 -6.49
C PRO A 85 -1.39 17.66 -8.03
N GLY A 86 -2.50 17.25 -8.63
CA GLY A 86 -2.67 17.13 -10.07
C GLY A 86 -2.42 15.72 -10.62
N ASP A 87 -1.78 14.83 -9.87
CA ASP A 87 -1.61 13.45 -10.32
C ASP A 87 -2.95 12.74 -10.46
N VAL A 88 -3.05 11.94 -11.52
CA VAL A 88 -4.20 11.08 -11.79
C VAL A 88 -3.88 9.68 -11.32
N VAL A 89 -4.62 9.20 -10.33
CA VAL A 89 -4.49 7.83 -9.80
C VAL A 89 -5.61 6.98 -10.34
N GLU A 90 -5.28 5.83 -10.90
CA GLU A 90 -6.24 4.83 -11.36
C GLU A 90 -5.97 3.52 -10.66
N VAL A 91 -7.04 2.88 -10.20
CA VAL A 91 -7.00 1.58 -9.51
C VAL A 91 -7.99 0.64 -10.17
N ALA A 92 -7.57 -0.59 -10.41
CA ALA A 92 -8.44 -1.68 -10.86
C ALA A 92 -8.18 -2.91 -10.00
N ILE A 93 -9.21 -3.67 -9.71
CA ILE A 93 -9.14 -4.92 -8.96
C ILE A 93 -10.04 -5.94 -9.67
N GLY A 94 -9.47 -7.10 -9.96
CA GLY A 94 -10.19 -8.21 -10.58
C GLY A 94 -9.45 -9.53 -10.37
N THR A 95 -10.07 -10.62 -10.80
CA THR A 95 -9.44 -11.94 -10.86
C THR A 95 -8.79 -12.16 -12.21
N ASP A 96 -7.73 -12.99 -12.28
CA ASP A 96 -6.99 -13.26 -13.51
C ASP A 96 -7.86 -13.92 -14.59
N ASP A 97 -8.84 -14.71 -14.18
CA ASP A 97 -9.81 -15.36 -15.08
C ASP A 97 -10.95 -14.42 -15.52
N GLY A 98 -10.98 -13.18 -15.02
CA GLY A 98 -12.04 -12.21 -15.32
C GLY A 98 -13.40 -12.54 -14.72
N ALA A 99 -13.51 -13.55 -13.85
CA ALA A 99 -14.77 -13.93 -13.22
C ALA A 99 -15.29 -12.86 -12.25
N LEU A 100 -14.39 -12.11 -11.64
CA LEU A 100 -14.71 -10.97 -10.81
C LEU A 100 -13.92 -9.74 -11.27
N ASP A 101 -14.63 -8.68 -11.59
CA ASP A 101 -14.03 -7.37 -11.89
C ASP A 101 -14.78 -6.29 -11.07
N LEU A 102 -14.07 -5.63 -10.18
CA LEU A 102 -14.62 -4.53 -9.38
C LEU A 102 -14.58 -3.18 -10.12
N GLY A 103 -14.17 -3.19 -11.39
CA GLY A 103 -14.06 -2.02 -12.23
C GLY A 103 -12.81 -1.20 -11.98
N ARG A 104 -12.77 -0.04 -12.65
CA ARG A 104 -11.65 0.90 -12.59
C ARG A 104 -12.10 2.22 -11.97
N GLN A 105 -11.42 2.63 -10.93
CA GLN A 105 -11.60 3.94 -10.29
C GLN A 105 -10.53 4.90 -10.78
N ARG A 106 -10.90 6.17 -10.93
CA ARG A 106 -10.01 7.25 -11.34
C ARG A 106 -10.20 8.46 -10.44
N THR A 107 -9.12 8.94 -9.83
CA THR A 107 -9.13 10.05 -8.88
C THR A 107 -8.00 11.02 -9.20
N VAL A 108 -8.24 12.31 -9.04
CA VAL A 108 -7.22 13.36 -9.15
C VAL A 108 -6.80 13.77 -7.74
N VAL A 109 -5.50 13.76 -7.48
CA VAL A 109 -4.93 14.20 -6.20
C VAL A 109 -5.08 15.71 -6.07
N ARG A 110 -5.61 16.16 -4.94
CA ARG A 110 -5.78 17.59 -4.62
C ARG A 110 -4.95 17.93 -3.39
N SER A 111 -4.43 19.15 -3.33
CA SER A 111 -3.92 19.71 -2.07
C SER A 111 -5.10 19.97 -1.12
N ALA A 112 -4.90 19.70 0.17
CA ALA A 112 -5.79 20.13 1.21
C ALA A 112 -5.72 21.67 1.41
#